data_1a39b7a14d506afb1e5270a4a98aec0b
#
_entry.id   1a39b7a14d506afb1e5270a4a98aec0b
#
_cell.length_a   1.000
_cell.length_b   1.000
_cell.length_c   1.000
_cell.angle_alpha   90.00
_cell.angle_beta   90.00
_cell.angle_gamma   90.00
#
_symmetry.space_group_name_H-M   'P 1'
#
loop_
_entity.id
_entity.type
_entity.pdbx_description
1 polymer ?
#
loop_
_entity_poly.entity_id
_entity_poly.type
_entity_poly.pdbx_seq_one_letter_code
_entity_poly.pdbx_strand_id
1 'polypeptide(L)'
;LAAFDISWLFMGLEDFKRTVLRNFMVKIISVISIFMFVKTSHDVSIYILVLTLSTLLGNLSLWGYLKRTVDKPDLHHLHLFKHIRPSVSLFIPQIATQIYLILNKTMLGSISGVQSSGFYENSDKMVKMLLAVVTATGTVMLPRMAHTFASKDFKQLHKYLYTSFDFVSFISIPLAFGLSAVAPKFAIWFMGKEFAVTGQLIAVLSIVIVLIAWSNV
;
A
#
# COMPACT_ATOMS: atom_id res chain seq x y z
N LEU A 1 15.53 5.91 -2.95
CA LEU A 1 14.50 6.79 -2.34
C LEU A 1 14.06 6.29 -0.99
N ALA A 2 13.81 4.98 -0.83
CA ALA A 2 13.38 4.39 0.45
C ALA A 2 14.35 4.66 1.62
N ALA A 3 15.65 4.78 1.36
CA ALA A 3 16.65 5.07 2.40
C ALA A 3 16.44 6.45 3.09
N PHE A 4 15.77 7.38 2.42
CA PHE A 4 15.43 8.69 2.98
C PHE A 4 14.07 8.73 3.66
N ASP A 5 13.31 7.63 3.64
CA ASP A 5 11.99 7.56 4.28
C ASP A 5 12.14 7.21 5.76
N ILE A 6 11.89 8.21 6.61
CA ILE A 6 11.86 8.06 8.07
C ILE A 6 10.43 8.06 8.64
N SER A 7 9.42 7.81 7.80
CA SER A 7 8.01 7.78 8.24
C SER A 7 7.76 6.72 9.31
N TRP A 8 8.52 5.61 9.30
CA TRP A 8 8.45 4.56 10.32
C TRP A 8 8.70 5.09 11.74
N LEU A 9 9.56 6.11 11.91
CA LEU A 9 9.82 6.73 13.20
C LEU A 9 8.56 7.43 13.74
N PHE A 10 7.91 8.25 12.90
CA PHE A 10 6.68 8.96 13.28
C PHE A 10 5.49 8.02 13.47
N MET A 11 5.44 6.92 12.72
CA MET A 11 4.45 5.86 12.93
C MET A 11 4.67 5.15 14.28
N GLY A 12 5.93 4.87 14.65
CA GLY A 12 6.28 4.28 15.96
C GLY A 12 5.99 5.21 17.14
N LEU A 13 6.00 6.53 16.91
CA LEU A 13 5.63 7.56 17.90
C LEU A 13 4.13 7.88 17.87
N GLU A 14 3.33 7.16 17.08
CA GLU A 14 1.90 7.38 16.87
C GLU A 14 1.54 8.79 16.32
N ASP A 15 2.53 9.53 15.78
CA ASP A 15 2.32 10.83 15.14
C ASP A 15 1.92 10.65 13.67
N PHE A 16 0.76 10.05 13.45
CA PHE A 16 0.22 9.81 12.11
C PHE A 16 -0.13 11.12 11.37
N LYS A 17 -0.45 12.18 12.09
CA LYS A 17 -0.85 13.46 11.48
C LYS A 17 0.22 14.00 10.54
N ARG A 18 1.48 13.97 10.95
CA ARG A 18 2.62 14.48 10.14
C ARG A 18 2.84 13.64 8.90
N THR A 19 2.83 12.31 9.03
CA THR A 19 3.02 11.39 7.91
C THR A 19 1.86 11.44 6.92
N VAL A 20 0.63 11.47 7.40
CA VAL A 20 -0.56 11.56 6.54
C VAL A 20 -0.63 12.88 5.81
N LEU A 21 -0.44 14.01 6.50
CA LEU A 21 -0.48 15.34 5.88
C LEU A 21 0.62 15.49 4.81
N ARG A 22 1.85 15.06 5.12
CA ARG A 22 2.94 15.05 4.15
C ARG A 22 2.59 14.21 2.92
N ASN A 23 2.12 12.96 3.12
CA ASN A 23 1.75 12.08 2.01
C ASN A 23 0.66 12.69 1.12
N PHE A 24 -0.31 13.33 1.74
CA PHE A 24 -1.40 14.01 1.04
C PHE A 24 -0.87 15.18 0.20
N MET A 25 -0.04 16.04 0.78
CA MET A 25 0.57 17.17 0.07
C MET A 25 1.46 16.72 -1.09
N VAL A 26 2.30 15.71 -0.88
CA VAL A 26 3.16 15.15 -1.94
C VAL A 26 2.31 14.61 -3.10
N LYS A 27 1.22 13.90 -2.81
CA LYS A 27 0.32 13.38 -3.84
C LYS A 27 -0.36 14.51 -4.63
N ILE A 28 -0.86 15.52 -3.95
CA ILE A 28 -1.49 16.69 -4.63
C ILE A 28 -0.48 17.39 -5.53
N ILE A 29 0.72 17.69 -5.01
CA ILE A 29 1.77 18.34 -5.78
C ILE A 29 2.17 17.50 -6.99
N SER A 30 2.32 16.18 -6.81
CA SER A 30 2.63 15.27 -7.91
C SER A 30 1.56 15.28 -8.98
N VAL A 31 0.28 15.23 -8.60
CA VAL A 31 -0.84 15.24 -9.55
C VAL A 31 -0.86 16.57 -10.33
N ILE A 32 -0.77 17.71 -9.64
CA ILE A 32 -0.74 19.02 -10.28
C ILE A 32 0.45 19.10 -11.25
N SER A 33 1.64 18.68 -10.82
CA SER A 33 2.85 18.69 -11.65
C SER A 33 2.71 17.81 -12.89
N ILE A 34 2.10 16.62 -12.77
CA ILE A 34 1.84 15.74 -13.91
C ILE A 34 0.94 16.45 -14.93
N PHE A 35 -0.17 17.04 -14.50
CA PHE A 35 -1.06 17.77 -15.42
C PHE A 35 -0.42 19.00 -16.05
N MET A 36 0.52 19.65 -15.38
CA MET A 36 1.25 20.80 -15.93
C MET A 36 2.31 20.41 -16.95
N PHE A 37 3.09 19.38 -16.68
CA PHE A 37 4.31 19.08 -17.42
C PHE A 37 4.18 17.89 -18.37
N VAL A 38 3.26 16.95 -18.13
CA VAL A 38 3.07 15.76 -18.96
C VAL A 38 1.90 16.02 -19.91
N LYS A 39 2.17 16.26 -21.18
CA LYS A 39 1.16 16.59 -22.20
C LYS A 39 1.04 15.52 -23.28
N THR A 40 2.12 14.81 -23.55
CA THR A 40 2.21 13.86 -24.67
C THR A 40 2.69 12.48 -24.20
N SER A 41 2.48 11.47 -25.03
CA SER A 41 2.97 10.11 -24.78
C SER A 41 4.53 10.02 -24.77
N HIS A 42 5.23 11.04 -25.28
CA HIS A 42 6.68 11.08 -25.25
C HIS A 42 7.25 11.61 -23.92
N ASP A 43 6.41 12.19 -23.07
CA ASP A 43 6.83 12.83 -21.81
C ASP A 43 6.98 11.83 -20.64
N VAL A 44 7.13 10.54 -20.94
CA VAL A 44 7.29 9.46 -19.93
C VAL A 44 8.45 9.76 -18.98
N SER A 45 9.57 10.28 -19.51
CA SER A 45 10.73 10.65 -18.68
C SER A 45 10.39 11.77 -17.69
N ILE A 46 9.61 12.76 -18.12
CA ILE A 46 9.13 13.86 -17.26
C ILE A 46 8.18 13.31 -16.19
N TYR A 47 7.29 12.40 -16.56
CA TYR A 47 6.40 11.73 -15.61
C TYR A 47 7.17 11.00 -14.51
N ILE A 48 8.17 10.19 -14.88
CA ILE A 48 9.02 9.45 -13.93
C ILE A 48 9.79 10.43 -13.04
N LEU A 49 10.33 11.51 -13.60
CA LEU A 49 11.07 12.53 -12.88
C LEU A 49 10.17 13.24 -11.85
N VAL A 50 8.96 13.65 -12.22
CA VAL A 50 8.00 14.29 -11.31
C VAL A 50 7.66 13.36 -10.14
N LEU A 51 7.33 12.09 -10.40
CA LEU A 51 7.03 11.12 -9.33
C LEU A 51 8.23 10.90 -8.40
N THR A 52 9.42 10.80 -8.96
CA THR A 52 10.66 10.55 -8.23
C THR A 52 11.03 11.73 -7.35
N LEU A 53 11.01 12.96 -7.91
CA LEU A 53 11.31 14.19 -7.17
C LEU A 53 10.28 14.46 -6.09
N SER A 54 8.99 14.32 -6.38
CA SER A 54 7.93 14.52 -5.39
C SER A 54 8.10 13.58 -4.19
N THR A 55 8.41 12.30 -4.46
CA THR A 55 8.65 11.32 -3.40
C THR A 55 9.91 11.67 -2.60
N LEU A 56 11.00 12.06 -3.27
CA LEU A 56 12.25 12.42 -2.61
C LEU A 56 12.07 13.66 -1.70
N LEU A 57 11.49 14.72 -2.24
CA LEU A 57 11.22 15.95 -1.49
C LEU A 57 10.27 15.70 -0.32
N GLY A 58 9.25 14.85 -0.54
CA GLY A 58 8.35 14.41 0.52
C GLY A 58 9.10 13.69 1.64
N ASN A 59 9.99 12.76 1.33
CA ASN A 59 10.77 12.05 2.33
C ASN A 59 11.73 13.00 3.07
N LEU A 60 12.42 13.88 2.35
CA LEU A 60 13.34 14.85 2.94
C LEU A 60 12.62 15.85 3.86
N SER A 61 11.36 16.20 3.60
CA SER A 61 10.59 17.12 4.44
C SER A 61 10.44 16.60 5.88
N LEU A 62 10.39 15.28 6.10
CA LEU A 62 10.30 14.70 7.44
C LEU A 62 11.57 14.91 8.26
N TRP A 63 12.73 15.02 7.61
CA TRP A 63 14.01 15.25 8.31
C TRP A 63 14.04 16.60 9.02
N GLY A 64 13.27 17.59 8.52
CA GLY A 64 13.11 18.87 9.19
C GLY A 64 12.48 18.76 10.59
N TYR A 65 11.63 17.76 10.79
CA TYR A 65 10.99 17.50 12.09
C TYR A 65 11.86 16.65 13.03
N LEU A 66 12.87 15.93 12.49
CA LEU A 66 13.71 15.01 13.26
C LEU A 66 14.40 15.70 14.43
N LYS A 67 14.96 16.89 14.19
CA LYS A 67 15.67 17.70 15.22
C LYS A 67 14.81 18.08 16.44
N ARG A 68 13.47 18.05 16.28
CA ARG A 68 12.53 18.38 17.36
C ARG A 68 11.97 17.14 18.06
N THR A 69 12.23 15.97 17.51
CA THR A 69 11.58 14.73 17.94
C THR A 69 12.59 13.77 18.58
N VAL A 70 13.86 13.85 18.18
CA VAL A 70 14.92 12.94 18.64
C VAL A 70 16.13 13.77 19.05
N ASP A 71 16.70 13.43 20.20
CA ASP A 71 17.98 13.97 20.66
C ASP A 71 19.12 13.51 19.75
N LYS A 72 20.27 14.18 19.86
CA LYS A 72 21.46 13.82 19.07
C LYS A 72 21.88 12.39 19.39
N PRO A 73 22.07 11.52 18.38
CA PRO A 73 22.50 10.14 18.63
C PRO A 73 23.88 10.10 19.25
N ASP A 74 24.03 9.30 20.30
CA ASP A 74 25.34 8.95 20.85
C ASP A 74 25.96 7.86 19.95
N LEU A 75 26.90 8.30 19.09
CA LEU A 75 27.57 7.43 18.13
C LEU A 75 28.51 6.40 18.76
N HIS A 76 28.95 6.64 20.01
CA HIS A 76 29.88 5.74 20.71
C HIS A 76 29.22 4.48 21.28
N HIS A 77 27.90 4.52 21.52
CA HIS A 77 27.15 3.39 22.08
C HIS A 77 26.19 2.72 21.09
N LEU A 78 26.41 2.90 19.78
CA LEU A 78 25.57 2.29 18.73
C LEU A 78 25.89 0.80 18.55
N HIS A 79 25.02 -0.07 19.05
CA HIS A 79 25.08 -1.51 18.81
C HIS A 79 24.35 -1.90 17.52
N LEU A 80 24.86 -1.51 16.35
CA LEU A 80 24.23 -1.71 15.05
C LEU A 80 23.94 -3.19 14.76
N PHE A 81 24.87 -4.08 15.11
CA PHE A 81 24.74 -5.52 14.85
C PHE A 81 23.61 -6.20 15.64
N LYS A 82 23.22 -5.64 16.79
CA LYS A 82 22.13 -6.17 17.61
C LYS A 82 20.78 -6.19 16.86
N HIS A 83 20.59 -5.26 15.93
CA HIS A 83 19.35 -5.11 15.18
C HIS A 83 19.33 -5.91 13.86
N ILE A 84 20.46 -6.44 13.41
CA ILE A 84 20.52 -7.18 12.13
C ILE A 84 19.70 -8.46 12.20
N ARG A 85 19.86 -9.27 13.22
CA ARG A 85 19.14 -10.57 13.33
C ARG A 85 17.62 -10.41 13.33
N PRO A 86 17.00 -9.54 14.17
CA PRO A 86 15.56 -9.31 14.10
C PRO A 86 15.12 -8.72 12.76
N SER A 87 15.91 -7.79 12.18
CA SER A 87 15.58 -7.18 10.88
C SER A 87 15.58 -8.22 9.75
N VAL A 88 16.59 -9.09 9.69
CA VAL A 88 16.67 -10.15 8.68
C VAL A 88 15.51 -11.14 8.84
N SER A 89 15.14 -11.51 10.06
CA SER A 89 14.01 -12.40 10.33
C SER A 89 12.67 -11.85 9.79
N LEU A 90 12.46 -10.54 9.89
CA LEU A 90 11.27 -9.87 9.36
C LEU A 90 11.37 -9.61 7.85
N PHE A 91 12.58 -9.49 7.32
CA PHE A 91 12.84 -9.17 5.91
C PHE A 91 12.64 -10.38 4.98
N ILE A 92 12.98 -11.60 5.44
CA ILE A 92 12.86 -12.81 4.61
C ILE A 92 11.44 -13.06 4.11
N PRO A 93 10.36 -13.02 4.93
CA PRO A 93 8.99 -13.15 4.44
C PRO A 93 8.60 -12.06 3.45
N GLN A 94 9.07 -10.84 3.66
CA GLN A 94 8.80 -9.71 2.75
C GLN A 94 9.44 -9.92 1.38
N ILE A 95 10.70 -10.40 1.34
CA ILE A 95 11.37 -10.75 0.07
C ILE A 95 10.58 -11.83 -0.65
N ALA A 96 10.21 -12.91 0.03
CA ALA A 96 9.47 -14.00 -0.58
C ALA A 96 8.16 -13.51 -1.23
N THR A 97 7.41 -12.66 -0.53
CA THR A 97 6.20 -12.05 -1.06
C THR A 97 6.48 -11.18 -2.27
N GLN A 98 7.52 -10.33 -2.22
CA GLN A 98 7.88 -9.46 -3.35
C GLN A 98 8.35 -10.24 -4.57
N ILE A 99 9.17 -11.27 -4.38
CA ILE A 99 9.60 -12.16 -5.46
C ILE A 99 8.37 -12.80 -6.13
N TYR A 100 7.44 -13.33 -5.36
CA TYR A 100 6.21 -13.92 -5.88
C TYR A 100 5.41 -12.92 -6.73
N LEU A 101 5.19 -11.70 -6.23
CA LEU A 101 4.44 -10.67 -6.94
C LEU A 101 5.13 -10.20 -8.22
N ILE A 102 6.47 -10.04 -8.20
CA ILE A 102 7.26 -9.62 -9.36
C ILE A 102 7.31 -10.73 -10.40
N LEU A 103 7.56 -11.99 -9.98
CA LEU A 103 7.60 -13.14 -10.88
C LEU A 103 6.30 -13.30 -11.65
N ASN A 104 5.15 -13.21 -10.99
CA ASN A 104 3.86 -13.31 -11.66
C ASN A 104 3.71 -12.30 -12.81
N LYS A 105 4.11 -11.05 -12.58
CA LYS A 105 4.03 -9.99 -13.59
C LYS A 105 5.05 -10.20 -14.72
N THR A 106 6.26 -10.59 -14.36
CA THR A 106 7.35 -10.84 -15.34
C THR A 106 7.02 -12.04 -16.21
N MET A 107 6.54 -13.13 -15.62
CA MET A 107 6.11 -14.32 -16.37
C MET A 107 4.95 -14.00 -17.31
N LEU A 108 3.95 -13.27 -16.84
CA LEU A 108 2.83 -12.84 -17.69
C LEU A 108 3.33 -11.98 -18.86
N GLY A 109 4.25 -11.05 -18.60
CA GLY A 109 4.84 -10.21 -19.64
C GLY A 109 5.68 -10.97 -20.64
N SER A 110 6.41 -12.02 -20.23
CA SER A 110 7.23 -12.85 -21.11
C SER A 110 6.43 -13.85 -21.95
N ILE A 111 5.34 -14.38 -21.39
CA ILE A 111 4.49 -15.40 -22.07
C ILE A 111 3.44 -14.75 -22.97
N SER A 112 2.74 -13.73 -22.48
CA SER A 112 1.59 -13.11 -23.14
C SER A 112 1.84 -11.69 -23.64
N GLY A 113 3.08 -11.20 -23.51
CA GLY A 113 3.48 -9.87 -23.92
C GLY A 113 3.28 -8.78 -22.88
N VAL A 114 4.02 -7.69 -23.05
CA VAL A 114 4.06 -6.55 -22.12
C VAL A 114 2.67 -5.90 -21.94
N GLN A 115 1.85 -5.87 -23.00
CA GLN A 115 0.50 -5.31 -22.95
C GLN A 115 -0.40 -6.09 -22.00
N SER A 116 -0.33 -7.42 -22.01
CA SER A 116 -1.08 -8.28 -21.08
C SER A 116 -0.69 -8.05 -19.63
N SER A 117 0.61 -7.89 -19.36
CA SER A 117 1.11 -7.50 -18.05
C SER A 117 0.61 -6.12 -17.62
N GLY A 118 0.49 -5.17 -18.56
CA GLY A 118 -0.08 -3.86 -18.32
C GLY A 118 -1.56 -3.90 -17.95
N PHE A 119 -2.37 -4.71 -18.62
CA PHE A 119 -3.78 -4.92 -18.28
C PHE A 119 -3.94 -5.52 -16.89
N TYR A 120 -3.13 -6.54 -16.56
CA TYR A 120 -3.12 -7.15 -15.23
C TYR A 120 -2.71 -6.16 -14.14
N GLU A 121 -1.64 -5.39 -14.35
CA GLU A 121 -1.14 -4.38 -13.41
C GLU A 121 -2.23 -3.32 -13.10
N ASN A 122 -2.92 -2.83 -14.12
CA ASN A 122 -4.01 -1.87 -13.94
C ASN A 122 -5.19 -2.48 -13.19
N SER A 123 -5.52 -3.75 -13.47
CA SER A 123 -6.57 -4.49 -12.75
C SER A 123 -6.21 -4.67 -11.27
N ASP A 124 -4.98 -5.11 -10.98
CA ASP A 124 -4.46 -5.30 -9.63
C ASP A 124 -4.46 -3.98 -8.82
N LYS A 125 -4.07 -2.86 -9.46
CA LYS A 125 -4.13 -1.53 -8.82
C LYS A 125 -5.54 -1.11 -8.44
N MET A 126 -6.53 -1.35 -9.33
CA MET A 126 -7.92 -1.00 -9.04
C MET A 126 -8.50 -1.84 -7.90
N VAL A 127 -8.23 -3.14 -7.88
CA VAL A 127 -8.64 -4.03 -6.79
C VAL A 127 -7.97 -3.61 -5.47
N LYS A 128 -6.66 -3.33 -5.48
CA LYS A 128 -5.92 -2.87 -4.31
C LYS A 128 -6.37 -1.52 -3.78
N MET A 129 -6.82 -0.62 -4.65
CA MET A 129 -7.36 0.68 -4.24
C MET A 129 -8.62 0.50 -3.37
N LEU A 130 -9.51 -0.41 -3.75
CA LEU A 130 -10.70 -0.72 -2.96
C LEU A 130 -10.36 -1.55 -1.71
N LEU A 131 -9.43 -2.48 -1.84
CA LEU A 131 -8.94 -3.29 -0.72
C LEU A 131 -8.36 -2.41 0.40
N ALA A 132 -7.71 -1.29 0.05
CA ALA A 132 -7.14 -0.37 1.05
C ALA A 132 -8.18 0.16 2.05
N VAL A 133 -9.45 0.33 1.62
CA VAL A 133 -10.54 0.75 2.50
C VAL A 133 -10.82 -0.33 3.56
N VAL A 134 -10.80 -1.58 3.15
CA VAL A 134 -11.08 -2.73 4.03
C VAL A 134 -9.91 -3.00 4.99
N THR A 135 -8.68 -2.97 4.47
CA THR A 135 -7.47 -3.27 5.25
C THR A 135 -7.12 -2.17 6.26
N ALA A 136 -7.63 -0.94 6.07
CA ALA A 136 -7.47 0.13 7.04
C ALA A 136 -8.04 -0.26 8.43
N THR A 137 -9.08 -1.09 8.48
CA THR A 137 -9.64 -1.60 9.73
C THR A 137 -8.66 -2.46 10.50
N GLY A 138 -7.94 -3.36 9.81
CA GLY A 138 -6.94 -4.23 10.42
C GLY A 138 -5.80 -3.43 11.06
N THR A 139 -5.31 -2.38 10.37
CA THR A 139 -4.20 -1.55 10.88
C THR A 139 -4.57 -0.81 12.17
N VAL A 140 -5.83 -0.40 12.33
CA VAL A 140 -6.32 0.28 13.56
C VAL A 140 -6.56 -0.72 14.68
N MET A 141 -7.01 -1.95 14.35
CA MET A 141 -7.33 -2.97 15.36
C MET A 141 -6.11 -3.69 15.90
N LEU A 142 -5.04 -3.84 15.11
CA LEU A 142 -3.85 -4.58 15.49
C LEU A 142 -3.21 -4.11 16.83
N PRO A 143 -2.99 -2.81 17.08
CA PRO A 143 -2.44 -2.35 18.36
C PRO A 143 -3.35 -2.68 19.55
N ARG A 144 -4.68 -2.56 19.38
CA ARG A 144 -5.66 -2.89 20.42
C ARG A 144 -5.66 -4.37 20.76
N MET A 145 -5.61 -5.23 19.74
CA MET A 145 -5.52 -6.68 19.92
C MET A 145 -4.21 -7.07 20.60
N ALA A 146 -3.08 -6.49 20.21
CA ALA A 146 -1.78 -6.72 20.82
C ALA A 146 -1.75 -6.34 22.30
N HIS A 147 -2.32 -5.18 22.67
CA HIS A 147 -2.45 -4.75 24.06
C HIS A 147 -3.36 -5.69 24.87
N THR A 148 -4.50 -6.09 24.32
CA THR A 148 -5.45 -7.00 24.97
C THR A 148 -4.84 -8.39 25.16
N PHE A 149 -4.08 -8.87 24.18
CA PHE A 149 -3.32 -10.12 24.28
C PHE A 149 -2.26 -10.06 25.41
N ALA A 150 -1.51 -8.96 25.48
CA ALA A 150 -0.49 -8.75 26.51
C ALA A 150 -1.09 -8.71 27.93
N SER A 151 -2.31 -8.16 28.08
CA SER A 151 -3.07 -8.15 29.35
C SER A 151 -3.76 -9.49 29.67
N LYS A 152 -3.63 -10.51 28.81
CA LYS A 152 -4.24 -11.85 28.95
C LYS A 152 -5.77 -11.85 29.03
N ASP A 153 -6.43 -10.80 28.55
CA ASP A 153 -7.89 -10.75 28.44
C ASP A 153 -8.36 -11.42 27.15
N PHE A 154 -8.33 -12.75 27.15
CA PHE A 154 -8.72 -13.54 25.98
C PHE A 154 -10.20 -13.39 25.62
N LYS A 155 -11.08 -13.09 26.56
CA LYS A 155 -12.50 -12.86 26.30
C LYS A 155 -12.70 -11.61 25.45
N GLN A 156 -12.04 -10.53 25.81
CA GLN A 156 -12.08 -9.28 25.05
C GLN A 156 -11.37 -9.43 23.68
N LEU A 157 -10.27 -10.17 23.64
CA LEU A 157 -9.57 -10.45 22.39
C LEU A 157 -10.46 -11.19 21.39
N HIS A 158 -11.15 -12.27 21.81
CA HIS A 158 -12.11 -12.96 20.96
C HIS A 158 -13.21 -12.04 20.45
N LYS A 159 -13.76 -11.19 21.33
CA LYS A 159 -14.78 -10.21 20.93
C LYS A 159 -14.26 -9.27 19.84
N TYR A 160 -13.03 -8.76 19.96
CA TYR A 160 -12.44 -7.90 18.94
C TYR A 160 -12.23 -8.65 17.61
N LEU A 161 -11.72 -9.88 17.65
CA LEU A 161 -11.54 -10.71 16.46
C LEU A 161 -12.87 -10.94 15.72
N TYR A 162 -13.90 -11.41 16.42
CA TYR A 162 -15.21 -11.65 15.79
C TYR A 162 -15.82 -10.36 15.23
N THR A 163 -15.81 -9.27 16.01
CA THR A 163 -16.36 -7.99 15.55
C THR A 163 -15.60 -7.46 14.34
N SER A 164 -14.27 -7.60 14.30
CA SER A 164 -13.46 -7.19 13.16
C SER A 164 -13.74 -8.07 11.93
N PHE A 165 -13.87 -9.37 12.12
CA PHE A 165 -14.17 -10.31 11.05
C PHE A 165 -15.55 -10.05 10.45
N ASP A 166 -16.58 -9.84 11.29
CA ASP A 166 -17.93 -9.52 10.85
C ASP A 166 -17.96 -8.21 10.07
N PHE A 167 -17.31 -7.18 10.60
CA PHE A 167 -17.24 -5.86 9.94
C PHE A 167 -16.50 -5.93 8.59
N VAL A 168 -15.36 -6.60 8.55
CA VAL A 168 -14.55 -6.77 7.34
C VAL A 168 -15.33 -7.59 6.31
N SER A 169 -16.03 -8.65 6.73
CA SER A 169 -16.88 -9.47 5.84
C SER A 169 -18.04 -8.67 5.29
N PHE A 170 -18.72 -7.90 6.16
CA PHE A 170 -19.85 -7.04 5.77
C PHE A 170 -19.48 -6.01 4.71
N ILE A 171 -18.27 -5.48 4.72
CA ILE A 171 -17.80 -4.50 3.73
C ILE A 171 -17.21 -5.21 2.50
N SER A 172 -16.35 -6.21 2.69
CA SER A 172 -15.58 -6.81 1.59
C SER A 172 -16.46 -7.60 0.62
N ILE A 173 -17.49 -8.30 1.12
CA ILE A 173 -18.36 -9.13 0.26
C ILE A 173 -19.17 -8.26 -0.72
N PRO A 174 -19.97 -7.26 -0.28
CA PRO A 174 -20.68 -6.39 -1.21
C PRO A 174 -19.75 -5.60 -2.13
N LEU A 175 -18.56 -5.19 -1.64
CA LEU A 175 -17.56 -4.48 -2.42
C LEU A 175 -17.02 -5.36 -3.56
N ALA A 176 -16.70 -6.63 -3.28
CA ALA A 176 -16.20 -7.56 -4.27
C ALA A 176 -17.25 -7.86 -5.36
N PHE A 177 -18.48 -8.17 -4.96
CA PHE A 177 -19.56 -8.43 -5.92
C PHE A 177 -19.96 -7.17 -6.69
N GLY A 178 -20.04 -6.01 -6.01
CA GLY A 178 -20.35 -4.73 -6.65
C GLY A 178 -19.29 -4.35 -7.67
N LEU A 179 -18.00 -4.49 -7.31
CA LEU A 179 -16.90 -4.25 -8.25
C LEU A 179 -16.97 -5.22 -9.43
N SER A 180 -17.15 -6.51 -9.18
CA SER A 180 -17.26 -7.52 -10.24
C SER A 180 -18.35 -7.19 -11.26
N ALA A 181 -19.51 -6.75 -10.78
CA ALA A 181 -20.64 -6.42 -11.64
C ALA A 181 -20.41 -5.15 -12.49
N VAL A 182 -19.73 -4.14 -11.93
CA VAL A 182 -19.55 -2.83 -12.59
C VAL A 182 -18.29 -2.78 -13.43
N ALA A 183 -17.26 -3.55 -13.08
CA ALA A 183 -15.91 -3.47 -13.65
C ALA A 183 -15.84 -3.49 -15.18
N PRO A 184 -16.59 -4.35 -15.91
CA PRO A 184 -16.50 -4.39 -17.37
C PRO A 184 -16.90 -3.08 -18.05
N LYS A 185 -17.94 -2.42 -17.54
CA LYS A 185 -18.37 -1.13 -18.06
C LYS A 185 -17.52 0.03 -17.54
N PHE A 186 -17.13 -0.04 -16.27
CA PHE A 186 -16.31 0.97 -15.62
C PHE A 186 -14.93 1.10 -16.27
N ALA A 187 -14.25 -0.02 -16.56
CA ALA A 187 -12.95 0.00 -17.19
C ALA A 187 -12.97 0.69 -18.56
N ILE A 188 -13.99 0.40 -19.38
CA ILE A 188 -14.15 1.04 -20.69
C ILE A 188 -14.43 2.53 -20.56
N TRP A 189 -15.27 2.92 -19.59
CA TRP A 189 -15.61 4.32 -19.36
C TRP A 189 -14.42 5.13 -18.81
N PHE A 190 -13.66 4.54 -17.88
CA PHE A 190 -12.58 5.25 -17.16
C PHE A 190 -11.25 5.20 -17.89
N MET A 191 -10.90 4.05 -18.50
CA MET A 191 -9.59 3.83 -19.14
C MET A 191 -9.66 3.86 -20.67
N GLY A 192 -10.86 3.73 -21.25
CA GLY A 192 -11.06 3.64 -22.69
C GLY A 192 -11.32 2.23 -23.19
N LYS A 193 -11.79 2.15 -24.47
CA LYS A 193 -12.22 0.89 -25.08
C LYS A 193 -11.12 -0.18 -25.16
N GLU A 194 -9.87 0.23 -25.27
CA GLU A 194 -8.72 -0.68 -25.35
C GLU A 194 -8.51 -1.49 -24.05
N PHE A 195 -9.08 -1.00 -22.93
CA PHE A 195 -8.98 -1.64 -21.62
C PHE A 195 -10.19 -2.54 -21.27
N ALA A 196 -10.95 -3.01 -22.26
CA ALA A 196 -12.06 -3.92 -22.03
C ALA A 196 -11.63 -5.22 -21.29
N VAL A 197 -10.44 -5.74 -21.63
CA VAL A 197 -9.82 -6.91 -20.97
C VAL A 197 -9.53 -6.62 -19.49
N THR A 198 -9.06 -5.42 -19.16
CA THR A 198 -8.85 -4.98 -17.76
C THR A 198 -10.13 -5.07 -16.95
N GLY A 199 -11.28 -4.70 -17.52
CA GLY A 199 -12.57 -4.80 -16.85
C GLY A 199 -12.96 -6.25 -16.51
N GLN A 200 -12.71 -7.19 -17.42
CA GLN A 200 -12.93 -8.61 -17.16
C GLN A 200 -11.98 -9.14 -16.07
N LEU A 201 -10.70 -8.74 -16.11
CA LEU A 201 -9.73 -9.12 -15.09
C LEU A 201 -10.10 -8.56 -13.71
N ILE A 202 -10.55 -7.30 -13.61
CA ILE A 202 -11.05 -6.72 -12.37
C ILE A 202 -12.22 -7.54 -11.83
N ALA A 203 -13.16 -7.93 -12.68
CA ALA A 203 -14.32 -8.71 -12.26
C ALA A 203 -13.92 -10.05 -11.62
N VAL A 204 -12.92 -10.74 -12.17
CA VAL A 204 -12.40 -12.00 -11.62
C VAL A 204 -11.57 -11.73 -10.36
N LEU A 205 -10.68 -10.74 -10.40
CA LEU A 205 -9.78 -10.42 -9.28
C LEU A 205 -10.53 -9.82 -8.07
N SER A 206 -11.75 -9.33 -8.24
CA SER A 206 -12.52 -8.75 -7.13
C SER A 206 -12.75 -9.71 -5.97
N ILE A 207 -12.80 -11.04 -6.22
CA ILE A 207 -12.94 -12.06 -5.16
C ILE A 207 -11.74 -12.01 -4.18
N VAL A 208 -10.57 -11.59 -4.66
CA VAL A 208 -9.36 -11.47 -3.86
C VAL A 208 -9.53 -10.44 -2.74
N ILE A 209 -10.44 -9.47 -2.91
CA ILE A 209 -10.78 -8.48 -1.87
C ILE A 209 -11.25 -9.19 -0.60
N VAL A 210 -12.15 -10.17 -0.73
CA VAL A 210 -12.69 -10.93 0.42
C VAL A 210 -11.59 -11.77 1.06
N LEU A 211 -10.82 -12.52 0.24
CA LEU A 211 -9.78 -13.41 0.74
C LEU A 211 -8.66 -12.67 1.47
N ILE A 212 -8.18 -11.55 0.90
CA ILE A 212 -7.16 -10.72 1.55
C ILE A 212 -7.75 -10.00 2.77
N ALA A 213 -9.00 -9.54 2.71
CA ALA A 213 -9.67 -8.92 3.83
C ALA A 213 -9.70 -9.84 5.05
N TRP A 214 -10.06 -11.11 4.86
CA TRP A 214 -10.06 -12.12 5.92
C TRP A 214 -8.66 -12.47 6.42
N SER A 215 -7.65 -12.46 5.55
CA SER A 215 -6.27 -12.74 5.96
C SER A 215 -5.62 -11.61 6.77
N ASN A 216 -6.20 -10.42 6.77
CA ASN A 216 -5.69 -9.25 7.50
C ASN A 216 -6.38 -9.02 8.86
N VAL A 217 -7.32 -9.86 9.27
CA VAL A 217 -7.97 -9.86 10.58
C VAL A 217 -7.28 -10.82 11.53
#